data_f8caf6dc2f1625fa895fe47146b2a47a
#
_entry.id   f8caf6dc2f1625fa895fe47146b2a47a
#
_cell.length_a   1.000
_cell.length_b   1.000
_cell.length_c   1.000
_cell.angle_alpha   90.00
_cell.angle_beta   90.00
_cell.angle_gamma   90.00
#
_symmetry.space_group_name_H-M   'P 1'
#
loop_
_entity.id
_entity.type
_entity.pdbx_description
1 polymer ?
#
loop_
_entity_poly.entity_id
_entity_poly.type
_entity_poly.pdbx_seq_one_letter_code
_entity_poly.pdbx_strand_id
1 'polypeptide(L)'
;MSAEIDYRELGLKCGLEIHQQLDSKEKLFCKCPTVLRDTADSNVEFFRYLRATESEMGEKDRAAVEQLRVNRRYVYKGYDTTCLVEYDEEPPSELNPEALDIGLTVAKLLEMQPVDQLHVMRKIVVDGSNTTGFQRTAFLANGGHIPTGEGEVGVDVLCIEEEAAQKIEDAGDTIIYSLDRLGIPLVEIGTAPDIVSPTHARETAEVIGMLLRSTGRVKRGLGTIRQDVNISIAEGARVEIKGVQALDMIETIVAREAVRQVHLLDIRRELISRGAFVVDEIFDVTEVFRDTQSKVIKRALGKGKVYAVRLGGFAGMIGREVQPGRRLGTEFSDRAKTAGVGGIFHTDELPAYGITQAEVDALRKEVQAEEGDAVTLVADRQERAYGAMESVIQRAKEALEFVPEETRRALPDGNSAYMRPLPGASRMYPETDVPAIDISPEYYESVEVPELLTEKCGRFAIQFGLNAELAEKIVYSYYLPLFEELMEVFGNHATVTPTLICRTLTGLVPELRRDGVATDNLTDACFTEVFGAVAEGKAAKEGIGDILRLLAGNPDTGIDGVLEELGFAGTDVSQIEASAAKLVAEKEEFVREKGLAAVGPLMGILMAEFRGKADGKLISEVLKKQVELLLSD
;
A
#
# COMPACT_ATOMS: atom_id res chain seq x y z
N MET A 1 20.94 26.51 5.12
CA MET A 1 20.06 26.03 6.20
C MET A 1 18.65 26.40 5.76
N SER A 2 17.85 25.46 5.28
CA SER A 2 16.41 25.70 5.05
C SER A 2 15.80 25.97 6.42
N ALA A 3 15.14 27.11 6.59
CA ALA A 3 14.33 27.34 7.78
C ALA A 3 13.37 26.15 7.92
N GLU A 4 13.28 25.61 9.13
CA GLU A 4 12.31 24.57 9.45
C GLU A 4 10.92 25.15 9.21
N ILE A 5 10.12 24.50 8.38
CA ILE A 5 8.80 25.00 7.97
C ILE A 5 7.85 24.79 9.15
N ASP A 6 7.24 25.86 9.63
CA ASP A 6 6.13 25.77 10.58
C ASP A 6 4.81 25.51 9.82
N TYR A 7 4.38 24.26 9.83
CA TYR A 7 3.17 23.83 9.14
C TYR A 7 1.90 24.41 9.77
N ARG A 8 1.91 24.72 11.08
CA ARG A 8 0.77 25.36 11.76
C ARG A 8 0.63 26.81 11.35
N GLU A 9 1.74 27.56 11.21
CA GLU A 9 1.73 28.92 10.67
C GLU A 9 1.28 28.96 9.20
N LEU A 10 1.63 27.93 8.40
CA LEU A 10 1.10 27.78 7.03
C LEU A 10 -0.41 27.49 6.99
N GLY A 11 -1.02 27.17 8.14
CA GLY A 11 -2.41 26.75 8.20
C GLY A 11 -2.64 25.41 7.49
N LEU A 12 -1.69 24.48 7.62
CA LEU A 12 -1.82 23.12 7.09
C LEU A 12 -3.05 22.45 7.67
N LYS A 13 -3.89 21.92 6.79
CA LYS A 13 -4.99 21.01 7.09
C LYS A 13 -4.84 19.78 6.23
N CYS A 14 -4.87 18.64 6.88
CA CYS A 14 -4.78 17.35 6.19
C CYS A 14 -5.86 16.42 6.73
N GLY A 15 -6.41 15.58 5.85
CA GLY A 15 -7.31 14.48 6.16
C GLY A 15 -6.86 13.23 5.40
N LEU A 16 -7.13 12.08 5.98
CA LEU A 16 -6.83 10.77 5.41
C LEU A 16 -8.11 10.07 4.95
N GLU A 17 -8.03 9.39 3.80
CA GLU A 17 -9.04 8.45 3.32
C GLU A 17 -8.36 7.08 3.23
N ILE A 18 -8.79 6.14 4.06
CA ILE A 18 -8.15 4.83 4.21
C ILE A 18 -9.12 3.76 3.77
N HIS A 19 -8.71 2.96 2.78
CA HIS A 19 -9.45 1.80 2.28
C HIS A 19 -8.77 0.53 2.75
N GLN A 20 -9.48 -0.34 3.47
CA GLN A 20 -8.98 -1.62 3.96
C GLN A 20 -9.90 -2.75 3.54
N GLN A 21 -9.35 -3.77 2.84
CA GLN A 21 -10.09 -4.99 2.52
C GLN A 21 -10.40 -5.78 3.78
N LEU A 22 -11.65 -6.25 3.87
CA LEU A 22 -12.10 -7.12 4.96
C LEU A 22 -11.80 -8.59 4.64
N ASP A 23 -11.51 -9.36 5.68
CA ASP A 23 -11.25 -10.80 5.57
C ASP A 23 -12.53 -11.59 5.82
N SER A 24 -13.50 -11.41 4.90
CA SER A 24 -14.74 -12.17 4.85
C SER A 24 -14.60 -13.39 3.93
N LYS A 25 -15.42 -14.40 4.15
CA LYS A 25 -15.44 -15.62 3.31
C LYS A 25 -15.97 -15.34 1.91
N GLU A 26 -17.01 -14.52 1.81
CA GLU A 26 -17.72 -14.20 0.59
C GLU A 26 -17.59 -12.71 0.25
N LYS A 27 -17.75 -12.38 -1.03
CA LYS A 27 -17.77 -10.99 -1.53
C LYS A 27 -19.00 -10.23 -1.01
N LEU A 28 -19.00 -8.90 -1.21
CA LEU A 28 -19.97 -8.00 -0.60
C LEU A 28 -21.41 -8.21 -1.12
N PHE A 29 -21.57 -8.48 -2.40
CA PHE A 29 -22.88 -8.60 -3.06
C PHE A 29 -23.05 -9.87 -3.89
N CYS A 30 -22.24 -10.91 -3.63
CA CYS A 30 -22.38 -12.24 -4.19
C CYS A 30 -21.75 -13.31 -3.29
N LYS A 31 -21.90 -14.58 -3.65
CA LYS A 31 -21.39 -15.73 -2.88
C LYS A 31 -19.99 -16.20 -3.33
N CYS A 32 -19.32 -15.44 -4.17
CA CYS A 32 -17.98 -15.76 -4.61
C CYS A 32 -16.96 -15.60 -3.46
N PRO A 33 -15.93 -16.45 -3.38
CA PRO A 33 -14.92 -16.35 -2.35
C PRO A 33 -14.03 -15.12 -2.56
N THR A 34 -13.49 -14.56 -1.48
CA THR A 34 -12.59 -13.40 -1.50
C THR A 34 -11.13 -13.77 -1.73
N VAL A 35 -10.88 -14.75 -2.60
CA VAL A 35 -9.54 -15.30 -2.90
C VAL A 35 -9.09 -14.77 -4.25
N LEU A 36 -7.84 -14.29 -4.32
CA LEU A 36 -7.22 -13.84 -5.57
C LEU A 36 -6.62 -15.03 -6.33
N ARG A 37 -6.66 -14.95 -7.69
CA ARG A 37 -6.10 -15.94 -8.60
C ARG A 37 -4.92 -15.37 -9.39
N ASP A 38 -4.09 -16.26 -9.91
CA ASP A 38 -3.09 -15.84 -10.89
C ASP A 38 -3.78 -15.41 -12.19
N THR A 39 -3.23 -14.41 -12.85
CA THR A 39 -3.76 -13.89 -14.13
C THR A 39 -3.83 -14.98 -15.22
N ALA A 40 -2.96 -16.00 -15.14
CA ALA A 40 -2.95 -17.14 -16.06
C ALA A 40 -4.15 -18.09 -15.88
N ASP A 41 -4.80 -18.09 -14.71
CA ASP A 41 -5.95 -18.95 -14.40
C ASP A 41 -7.27 -18.40 -14.92
N SER A 42 -7.25 -17.29 -15.64
CA SER A 42 -8.45 -16.68 -16.23
C SER A 42 -9.13 -17.63 -17.21
N ASN A 43 -10.42 -17.87 -17.00
CA ASN A 43 -11.26 -18.74 -17.83
C ASN A 43 -12.35 -18.01 -18.62
N VAL A 44 -12.53 -16.71 -18.37
CA VAL A 44 -13.49 -15.83 -19.04
C VAL A 44 -12.80 -14.55 -19.47
N GLU A 45 -13.07 -14.08 -20.69
CA GLU A 45 -12.60 -12.77 -21.16
C GLU A 45 -13.70 -12.10 -21.97
N PHE A 46 -13.99 -10.82 -21.68
CA PHE A 46 -14.89 -9.97 -22.44
C PHE A 46 -14.40 -8.51 -22.43
N PHE A 47 -15.04 -7.66 -23.22
CA PHE A 47 -14.66 -6.24 -23.25
C PHE A 47 -15.87 -5.31 -23.26
N ARG A 48 -15.66 -4.07 -22.79
CA ARG A 48 -16.64 -2.99 -22.80
C ARG A 48 -16.02 -1.66 -23.20
N TYR A 49 -16.88 -0.74 -23.63
CA TYR A 49 -16.58 0.68 -23.76
C TYR A 49 -17.45 1.44 -22.75
N LEU A 50 -16.85 2.39 -22.04
CA LEU A 50 -17.59 3.22 -21.10
C LEU A 50 -18.52 4.17 -21.86
N ARG A 51 -19.68 4.44 -21.24
CA ARG A 51 -20.58 5.52 -21.62
C ARG A 51 -20.74 6.46 -20.44
N ALA A 52 -20.68 7.78 -20.66
CA ALA A 52 -21.08 8.72 -19.62
C ALA A 52 -22.59 8.62 -19.42
N THR A 53 -22.98 8.18 -18.25
CA THR A 53 -24.37 8.29 -17.79
C THR A 53 -24.63 9.72 -17.33
N GLU A 54 -25.82 10.24 -17.66
CA GLU A 54 -26.32 11.49 -17.11
C GLU A 54 -26.93 11.19 -15.72
N SER A 55 -26.70 12.08 -14.75
CA SER A 55 -27.40 12.03 -13.47
C SER A 55 -28.90 12.29 -13.69
N GLU A 56 -29.74 11.95 -12.70
CA GLU A 56 -31.18 12.29 -12.73
C GLU A 56 -31.43 13.81 -12.91
N MET A 57 -30.44 14.63 -12.57
CA MET A 57 -30.46 16.09 -12.75
C MET A 57 -30.01 16.53 -14.15
N GLY A 58 -29.68 15.59 -15.05
CA GLY A 58 -29.22 15.89 -16.41
C GLY A 58 -27.75 16.36 -16.48
N GLU A 59 -27.01 16.29 -15.38
CA GLU A 59 -25.59 16.69 -15.33
C GLU A 59 -24.68 15.48 -15.60
N LYS A 60 -23.63 15.69 -16.39
CA LYS A 60 -22.55 14.72 -16.59
C LYS A 60 -21.37 15.06 -15.68
N ASP A 61 -20.82 14.06 -14.99
CA ASP A 61 -19.60 14.25 -14.22
C ASP A 61 -18.46 14.71 -15.12
N ARG A 62 -17.75 15.79 -14.71
CA ARG A 62 -16.66 16.39 -15.49
C ARG A 62 -15.51 15.40 -15.74
N ALA A 63 -15.21 14.55 -14.77
CA ALA A 63 -14.17 13.52 -14.90
C ALA A 63 -14.61 12.44 -15.90
N ALA A 64 -15.91 12.07 -15.94
CA ALA A 64 -16.46 11.14 -16.92
C ALA A 64 -16.36 11.68 -18.34
N VAL A 65 -16.71 12.95 -18.54
CA VAL A 65 -16.62 13.61 -19.86
C VAL A 65 -15.18 13.66 -20.36
N GLU A 66 -14.21 13.92 -19.49
CA GLU A 66 -12.79 13.96 -19.83
C GLU A 66 -12.25 12.57 -20.20
N GLN A 67 -12.63 11.54 -19.45
CA GLN A 67 -12.21 10.16 -19.70
C GLN A 67 -12.80 9.61 -21.03
N LEU A 68 -13.99 10.04 -21.44
CA LEU A 68 -14.61 9.64 -22.69
C LEU A 68 -13.89 10.17 -23.94
N ARG A 69 -13.12 11.27 -23.82
CA ARG A 69 -12.35 11.82 -24.95
C ARG A 69 -11.32 10.83 -25.48
N VAL A 70 -10.90 9.84 -24.66
CA VAL A 70 -9.87 8.88 -25.05
C VAL A 70 -10.45 7.61 -25.67
N ASN A 71 -11.76 7.32 -25.53
CA ASN A 71 -12.50 6.15 -26.07
C ASN A 71 -11.73 4.82 -25.91
N ARG A 72 -11.34 4.49 -24.68
CA ARG A 72 -10.56 3.28 -24.35
C ARG A 72 -11.42 2.02 -24.36
N ARG A 73 -10.84 0.90 -24.78
CA ARG A 73 -11.38 -0.44 -24.67
C ARG A 73 -10.96 -1.02 -23.32
N TYR A 74 -11.92 -1.51 -22.54
CA TYR A 74 -11.69 -2.18 -21.26
C TYR A 74 -11.90 -3.67 -21.43
N VAL A 75 -10.87 -4.47 -21.19
CA VAL A 75 -10.90 -5.94 -21.27
C VAL A 75 -10.92 -6.47 -19.83
N TYR A 76 -11.81 -7.41 -19.58
CA TYR A 76 -12.01 -8.00 -18.26
C TYR A 76 -11.73 -9.48 -18.27
N LYS A 77 -10.94 -9.94 -17.29
CA LYS A 77 -10.62 -11.34 -17.06
C LYS A 77 -11.37 -11.85 -15.85
N GLY A 78 -12.17 -12.90 -16.04
CA GLY A 78 -12.92 -13.59 -15.00
C GLY A 78 -12.30 -14.93 -14.63
N TYR A 79 -12.68 -15.47 -13.48
CA TYR A 79 -12.11 -16.65 -12.84
C TYR A 79 -13.21 -17.49 -12.19
N ASP A 80 -12.85 -18.63 -11.58
CA ASP A 80 -13.72 -19.44 -10.73
C ASP A 80 -14.19 -18.73 -9.45
N THR A 81 -13.56 -17.58 -9.12
CA THR A 81 -13.90 -16.67 -8.02
C THR A 81 -14.78 -15.50 -8.44
N THR A 82 -15.34 -15.54 -9.64
CA THR A 82 -16.24 -14.51 -10.20
C THR A 82 -17.53 -15.11 -10.74
N CYS A 83 -18.62 -14.36 -10.72
CA CYS A 83 -19.93 -14.79 -11.22
C CYS A 83 -20.57 -13.69 -12.08
N LEU A 84 -21.83 -13.89 -12.46
CA LEU A 84 -22.59 -12.96 -13.32
C LEU A 84 -22.78 -11.57 -12.67
N VAL A 85 -22.72 -11.47 -11.35
CA VAL A 85 -22.78 -10.17 -10.63
C VAL A 85 -21.57 -9.30 -11.00
N GLU A 86 -20.34 -9.85 -10.93
CA GLU A 86 -19.13 -9.12 -11.33
C GLU A 86 -19.06 -8.85 -12.84
N TYR A 87 -19.82 -9.62 -13.65
CA TYR A 87 -19.92 -9.38 -15.10
C TYR A 87 -21.02 -8.37 -15.45
N ASP A 88 -21.77 -7.87 -14.45
CA ASP A 88 -22.93 -6.99 -14.65
C ASP A 88 -24.02 -7.63 -15.54
N GLU A 89 -24.23 -8.94 -15.36
CA GLU A 89 -25.22 -9.74 -16.09
C GLU A 89 -26.31 -10.33 -15.17
N GLU A 90 -26.19 -10.09 -13.84
CA GLU A 90 -27.14 -10.49 -12.82
C GLU A 90 -27.22 -9.42 -11.72
N PRO A 91 -28.40 -9.16 -11.14
CA PRO A 91 -28.54 -8.23 -10.00
C PRO A 91 -27.69 -8.68 -8.81
N PRO A 92 -27.24 -7.72 -7.95
CA PRO A 92 -26.51 -8.04 -6.74
C PRO A 92 -27.36 -8.84 -5.75
N SER A 93 -26.73 -9.65 -4.92
CA SER A 93 -27.37 -10.21 -3.73
C SER A 93 -27.51 -9.16 -2.62
N GLU A 94 -28.16 -9.52 -1.53
CA GLU A 94 -28.13 -8.72 -0.29
C GLU A 94 -26.70 -8.48 0.18
N LEU A 95 -26.48 -7.40 0.91
CA LEU A 95 -25.18 -7.06 1.47
C LEU A 95 -24.71 -8.14 2.45
N ASN A 96 -23.47 -8.54 2.34
CA ASN A 96 -22.84 -9.58 3.15
C ASN A 96 -22.90 -9.22 4.64
N PRO A 97 -23.61 -10.00 5.50
CA PRO A 97 -23.77 -9.71 6.92
C PRO A 97 -22.43 -9.81 7.70
N GLU A 98 -21.50 -10.67 7.26
CA GLU A 98 -20.17 -10.75 7.88
C GLU A 98 -19.39 -9.46 7.67
N ALA A 99 -19.46 -8.86 6.48
CA ALA A 99 -18.82 -7.58 6.19
C ALA A 99 -19.45 -6.43 6.99
N LEU A 100 -20.79 -6.45 7.16
CA LEU A 100 -21.50 -5.49 8.01
C LEU A 100 -21.04 -5.57 9.46
N ASP A 101 -20.95 -6.77 10.02
CA ASP A 101 -20.50 -7.01 11.40
C ASP A 101 -19.06 -6.51 11.63
N ILE A 102 -18.15 -6.76 10.66
CA ILE A 102 -16.78 -6.22 10.72
C ILE A 102 -16.80 -4.68 10.67
N GLY A 103 -17.61 -4.10 9.78
CA GLY A 103 -17.75 -2.64 9.69
C GLY A 103 -18.26 -2.01 10.97
N LEU A 104 -19.26 -2.62 11.63
CA LEU A 104 -19.78 -2.17 12.93
C LEU A 104 -18.74 -2.31 14.05
N THR A 105 -17.91 -3.36 14.01
CA THR A 105 -16.76 -3.50 14.92
C THR A 105 -15.78 -2.34 14.76
N VAL A 106 -15.47 -1.96 13.51
CA VAL A 106 -14.61 -0.81 13.21
C VAL A 106 -15.27 0.49 13.71
N ALA A 107 -16.58 0.66 13.50
CA ALA A 107 -17.32 1.82 14.02
C ALA A 107 -17.19 1.96 15.53
N LYS A 108 -17.32 0.86 16.28
CA LYS A 108 -17.13 0.86 17.75
C LYS A 108 -15.70 1.23 18.16
N LEU A 109 -14.69 0.67 17.47
CA LEU A 109 -13.27 0.99 17.74
C LEU A 109 -12.92 2.45 17.47
N LEU A 110 -13.63 3.11 16.56
CA LEU A 110 -13.48 4.52 16.22
C LEU A 110 -14.47 5.42 17.00
N GLU A 111 -15.25 4.86 17.93
CA GLU A 111 -16.27 5.56 18.73
C GLU A 111 -17.32 6.30 17.88
N MET A 112 -17.66 5.74 16.71
CA MET A 112 -18.59 6.32 15.75
C MET A 112 -20.06 5.98 16.08
N GLN A 113 -20.96 6.81 15.56
CA GLN A 113 -22.41 6.58 15.61
C GLN A 113 -22.87 5.91 14.31
N PRO A 114 -23.40 4.69 14.35
CA PRO A 114 -23.94 4.04 13.16
C PRO A 114 -25.24 4.70 12.71
N VAL A 115 -25.58 4.53 11.43
CA VAL A 115 -26.88 4.94 10.91
C VAL A 115 -27.99 3.97 11.40
N ASP A 116 -29.21 4.46 11.59
CA ASP A 116 -30.34 3.62 11.94
C ASP A 116 -30.75 2.67 10.78
N GLN A 117 -30.53 3.13 9.55
CA GLN A 117 -30.84 2.36 8.35
C GLN A 117 -29.72 2.55 7.30
N LEU A 118 -29.13 1.45 6.86
CA LEU A 118 -28.07 1.41 5.86
C LEU A 118 -28.67 1.36 4.46
N HIS A 119 -28.34 2.33 3.62
CA HIS A 119 -28.69 2.38 2.21
C HIS A 119 -27.46 2.21 1.34
N VAL A 120 -27.53 1.33 0.35
CA VAL A 120 -26.49 1.18 -0.66
C VAL A 120 -26.64 2.26 -1.73
N MET A 121 -25.56 2.90 -2.10
CA MET A 121 -25.46 3.92 -3.13
C MET A 121 -24.57 3.43 -4.27
N ARG A 122 -24.80 3.94 -5.48
CA ARG A 122 -23.94 3.76 -6.65
C ARG A 122 -23.02 4.98 -6.79
N LYS A 123 -21.73 4.79 -6.54
CA LYS A 123 -20.67 5.80 -6.69
C LYS A 123 -20.09 5.69 -8.09
N ILE A 124 -20.33 6.67 -8.98
CA ILE A 124 -19.89 6.61 -10.38
C ILE A 124 -18.38 6.41 -10.50
N VAL A 125 -17.97 5.43 -11.31
CA VAL A 125 -16.58 5.09 -11.63
C VAL A 125 -16.36 5.18 -13.13
N VAL A 126 -15.37 5.98 -13.55
CA VAL A 126 -15.17 6.36 -14.96
C VAL A 126 -13.90 5.76 -15.59
N ASP A 127 -13.11 5.01 -14.83
CA ASP A 127 -11.84 4.43 -15.30
C ASP A 127 -11.95 2.98 -15.76
N GLY A 128 -13.16 2.41 -15.74
CA GLY A 128 -13.44 1.03 -16.13
C GLY A 128 -13.13 -0.03 -15.08
N SER A 129 -12.68 0.36 -13.88
CA SER A 129 -12.36 -0.59 -12.81
C SER A 129 -13.58 -1.31 -12.22
N ASN A 130 -14.79 -0.84 -12.50
CA ASN A 130 -16.03 -1.52 -12.18
C ASN A 130 -16.80 -1.79 -13.49
N THR A 131 -17.22 -3.02 -13.73
CA THR A 131 -17.96 -3.45 -14.94
C THR A 131 -19.29 -2.73 -15.09
N THR A 132 -19.96 -2.42 -13.96
CA THR A 132 -21.20 -1.66 -13.87
C THR A 132 -21.07 -0.18 -14.23
N GLY A 133 -19.84 0.37 -14.21
CA GLY A 133 -19.58 1.81 -14.29
C GLY A 133 -19.83 2.57 -12.98
N PHE A 134 -20.10 1.87 -11.88
CA PHE A 134 -20.22 2.41 -10.53
C PHE A 134 -19.70 1.41 -9.48
N GLN A 135 -19.35 1.91 -8.32
CA GLN A 135 -18.99 1.14 -7.12
C GLN A 135 -20.14 1.23 -6.12
N ARG A 136 -20.61 0.10 -5.61
CA ARG A 136 -21.61 0.08 -4.55
C ARG A 136 -20.94 0.45 -3.24
N THR A 137 -21.49 1.48 -2.59
CA THR A 137 -20.97 2.10 -1.37
C THR A 137 -22.12 2.29 -0.39
N ALA A 138 -21.95 1.89 0.86
CA ALA A 138 -22.95 2.07 1.91
C ALA A 138 -22.34 2.87 3.07
N PHE A 139 -22.93 4.03 3.36
CA PHE A 139 -22.54 4.87 4.50
C PHE A 139 -23.00 4.22 5.80
N LEU A 140 -22.05 3.83 6.65
CA LEU A 140 -22.30 3.02 7.85
C LEU A 140 -22.33 3.83 9.13
N ALA A 141 -21.39 4.75 9.36
CA ALA A 141 -21.27 5.50 10.60
C ALA A 141 -20.56 6.84 10.42
N ASN A 142 -20.72 7.73 11.39
CA ASN A 142 -20.08 9.05 11.44
C ASN A 142 -19.72 9.47 12.87
N GLY A 143 -19.04 10.62 13.00
CA GLY A 143 -18.81 11.33 14.26
C GLY A 143 -17.89 10.62 15.25
N GLY A 144 -16.91 9.85 14.75
CA GLY A 144 -15.87 9.23 15.56
C GLY A 144 -14.65 10.12 15.80
N HIS A 145 -13.69 9.62 16.55
CA HIS A 145 -12.44 10.32 16.83
C HIS A 145 -11.28 9.37 17.14
N ILE A 146 -10.07 9.89 16.98
CA ILE A 146 -8.81 9.18 17.20
C ILE A 146 -7.90 10.07 18.06
N PRO A 147 -7.45 9.60 19.23
CA PRO A 147 -6.46 10.32 20.02
C PRO A 147 -5.07 10.15 19.40
N THR A 148 -4.33 11.25 19.26
CA THR A 148 -2.94 11.27 18.81
C THR A 148 -2.07 12.13 19.71
N GLY A 149 -0.75 12.07 19.53
CA GLY A 149 0.21 12.89 20.31
C GLY A 149 0.10 14.40 20.03
N GLU A 150 -0.41 14.81 18.86
CA GLU A 150 -0.58 16.21 18.47
C GLU A 150 -2.02 16.75 18.66
N GLY A 151 -2.94 15.91 19.10
CA GLY A 151 -4.34 16.27 19.34
C GLY A 151 -5.31 15.18 18.90
N GLU A 152 -6.58 15.45 19.06
CA GLU A 152 -7.66 14.57 18.62
C GLU A 152 -7.97 14.81 17.13
N VAL A 153 -8.13 13.72 16.37
CA VAL A 153 -8.52 13.77 14.95
C VAL A 153 -9.91 13.18 14.81
N GLY A 154 -10.86 13.96 14.29
CA GLY A 154 -12.21 13.51 14.00
C GLY A 154 -12.23 12.46 12.88
N VAL A 155 -13.19 11.55 12.93
CA VAL A 155 -13.50 10.60 11.86
C VAL A 155 -14.92 10.87 11.36
N ASP A 156 -15.02 11.49 10.20
CA ASP A 156 -16.29 11.98 9.67
C ASP A 156 -17.11 10.87 9.00
N VAL A 157 -16.45 9.90 8.38
CA VAL A 157 -17.08 8.92 7.48
C VAL A 157 -16.51 7.53 7.69
N LEU A 158 -17.40 6.55 7.81
CA LEU A 158 -17.11 5.13 7.65
C LEU A 158 -18.12 4.56 6.65
N CYS A 159 -17.61 4.01 5.55
CA CYS A 159 -18.42 3.31 4.55
C CYS A 159 -18.01 1.85 4.43
N ILE A 160 -18.95 1.00 3.98
CA ILE A 160 -18.66 -0.32 3.43
C ILE A 160 -18.80 -0.25 1.92
N GLU A 161 -17.81 -0.72 1.19
CA GLU A 161 -17.75 -0.64 -0.26
C GLU A 161 -17.36 -1.96 -0.90
N GLU A 162 -17.70 -2.15 -2.17
CA GLU A 162 -17.12 -3.21 -2.99
C GLU A 162 -15.76 -2.77 -3.56
N GLU A 163 -14.73 -3.63 -3.46
CA GLU A 163 -13.42 -3.36 -4.07
C GLU A 163 -13.54 -3.31 -5.60
N ALA A 164 -12.74 -2.46 -6.23
CA ALA A 164 -12.64 -2.37 -7.69
C ALA A 164 -11.76 -3.47 -8.29
N ALA A 165 -11.94 -3.77 -9.58
CA ALA A 165 -11.09 -4.70 -10.33
C ALA A 165 -9.62 -4.27 -10.33
N GLN A 166 -8.71 -5.25 -10.37
CA GLN A 166 -7.28 -4.98 -10.42
C GLN A 166 -6.83 -4.68 -11.85
N LYS A 167 -6.24 -3.52 -12.07
CA LYS A 167 -5.61 -3.22 -13.36
C LYS A 167 -4.36 -4.07 -13.55
N ILE A 168 -4.33 -4.90 -14.62
CA ILE A 168 -3.22 -5.77 -14.97
C ILE A 168 -2.29 -5.07 -15.95
N GLU A 169 -2.87 -4.43 -16.99
CA GLU A 169 -2.11 -3.84 -18.10
C GLU A 169 -2.77 -2.54 -18.56
N ASP A 170 -1.96 -1.58 -19.00
CA ASP A 170 -2.40 -0.34 -19.65
C ASP A 170 -1.59 -0.16 -20.94
N ALA A 171 -2.18 -0.55 -22.07
CA ALA A 171 -1.60 -0.43 -23.40
C ALA A 171 -2.00 0.87 -24.13
N GLY A 172 -2.53 1.85 -23.39
CA GLY A 172 -2.91 3.18 -23.89
C GLY A 172 -4.34 3.24 -24.46
N ASP A 173 -4.67 2.50 -25.49
CA ASP A 173 -6.02 2.38 -26.05
C ASP A 173 -6.83 1.22 -25.44
N THR A 174 -6.16 0.30 -24.76
CA THR A 174 -6.76 -0.87 -24.12
C THR A 174 -6.23 -1.00 -22.69
N ILE A 175 -7.15 -1.20 -21.74
CA ILE A 175 -6.82 -1.48 -20.34
C ILE A 175 -7.37 -2.88 -20.00
N ILE A 176 -6.55 -3.69 -19.33
CA ILE A 176 -6.94 -5.05 -18.92
C ILE A 176 -7.12 -5.07 -17.40
N TYR A 177 -8.27 -5.57 -16.95
CA TYR A 177 -8.63 -5.73 -15.55
C TYR A 177 -8.82 -7.20 -15.16
N SER A 178 -8.40 -7.57 -13.93
CA SER A 178 -8.74 -8.83 -13.27
C SER A 178 -9.95 -8.62 -12.36
N LEU A 179 -10.99 -9.45 -12.53
CA LEU A 179 -12.25 -9.33 -11.79
C LEU A 179 -12.29 -10.11 -10.48
N ASP A 180 -11.27 -10.92 -10.17
CA ASP A 180 -11.21 -11.68 -8.92
C ASP A 180 -11.25 -10.78 -7.68
N ARG A 181 -10.65 -9.59 -7.75
CA ARG A 181 -10.67 -8.57 -6.70
C ARG A 181 -11.99 -7.80 -6.62
N LEU A 182 -12.70 -7.65 -7.76
CA LEU A 182 -13.96 -6.91 -7.81
C LEU A 182 -14.98 -7.53 -6.84
N GLY A 183 -15.58 -6.68 -6.01
CA GLY A 183 -16.61 -7.10 -5.06
C GLY A 183 -16.08 -7.62 -3.71
N ILE A 184 -14.77 -7.73 -3.49
CA ILE A 184 -14.21 -7.99 -2.14
C ILE A 184 -14.68 -6.85 -1.22
N PRO A 185 -15.23 -7.15 -0.03
CA PRO A 185 -15.64 -6.08 0.88
C PRO A 185 -14.46 -5.26 1.36
N LEU A 186 -14.63 -3.95 1.43
CA LEU A 186 -13.68 -3.05 2.06
C LEU A 186 -14.39 -2.00 2.91
N VAL A 187 -13.70 -1.44 3.89
CA VAL A 187 -14.11 -0.25 4.60
C VAL A 187 -13.33 0.95 4.09
N GLU A 188 -14.04 2.06 3.90
CA GLU A 188 -13.48 3.39 3.64
C GLU A 188 -13.66 4.23 4.91
N ILE A 189 -12.55 4.73 5.47
CA ILE A 189 -12.50 5.58 6.66
C ILE A 189 -12.01 6.96 6.22
N GLY A 190 -12.84 7.99 6.39
CA GLY A 190 -12.49 9.37 6.11
C GLY A 190 -12.33 10.17 7.39
N THR A 191 -11.14 10.75 7.62
CA THR A 191 -10.92 11.63 8.77
C THR A 191 -11.33 13.06 8.46
N ALA A 192 -11.64 13.83 9.51
CA ALA A 192 -11.74 15.27 9.43
C ALA A 192 -10.37 15.92 9.09
N PRO A 193 -10.33 17.17 8.60
CA PRO A 193 -9.08 17.85 8.24
C PRO A 193 -8.38 18.47 9.48
N ASP A 194 -8.25 17.70 10.55
CA ASP A 194 -7.70 18.11 11.84
C ASP A 194 -6.19 17.89 11.95
N ILE A 195 -5.62 17.16 11.01
CA ILE A 195 -4.20 16.87 10.97
C ILE A 195 -3.42 18.13 10.56
N VAL A 196 -2.43 18.51 11.38
CA VAL A 196 -1.76 19.82 11.29
C VAL A 196 -0.26 19.75 11.00
N SER A 197 0.30 18.52 10.91
CA SER A 197 1.71 18.32 10.58
C SER A 197 1.91 17.02 9.76
N PRO A 198 3.03 16.87 9.03
CA PRO A 198 3.37 15.62 8.34
C PRO A 198 3.49 14.42 9.30
N THR A 199 4.12 14.59 10.46
CA THR A 199 4.27 13.57 11.49
C THR A 199 2.92 13.15 12.06
N HIS A 200 2.03 14.13 12.31
CA HIS A 200 0.65 13.89 12.77
C HIS A 200 -0.14 13.05 11.76
N ALA A 201 0.05 13.27 10.46
CA ALA A 201 -0.59 12.44 9.42
C ALA A 201 -0.14 10.98 9.47
N ARG A 202 1.15 10.72 9.65
CA ARG A 202 1.71 9.38 9.80
C ARG A 202 1.18 8.70 11.06
N GLU A 203 1.21 9.39 12.20
CA GLU A 203 0.70 8.87 13.47
C GLU A 203 -0.78 8.50 13.39
N THR A 204 -1.60 9.37 12.80
CA THR A 204 -3.04 9.10 12.59
C THR A 204 -3.25 7.83 11.76
N ALA A 205 -2.50 7.67 10.67
CA ALA A 205 -2.58 6.47 9.84
C ALA A 205 -2.12 5.20 10.58
N GLU A 206 -1.08 5.30 11.42
CA GLU A 206 -0.61 4.20 12.27
C GLU A 206 -1.67 3.76 13.27
N VAL A 207 -2.34 4.71 13.94
CA VAL A 207 -3.42 4.41 14.89
C VAL A 207 -4.59 3.72 14.20
N ILE A 208 -5.07 4.26 13.05
CA ILE A 208 -6.15 3.62 12.29
C ILE A 208 -5.74 2.21 11.84
N GLY A 209 -4.52 2.05 11.33
CA GLY A 209 -3.99 0.74 10.92
C GLY A 209 -3.94 -0.26 12.08
N MET A 210 -3.58 0.19 13.28
CA MET A 210 -3.59 -0.63 14.50
C MET A 210 -5.02 -1.04 14.88
N LEU A 211 -5.99 -0.10 14.88
CA LEU A 211 -7.39 -0.39 15.18
C LEU A 211 -7.97 -1.42 14.20
N LEU A 212 -7.75 -1.23 12.90
CA LEU A 212 -8.19 -2.17 11.86
C LEU A 212 -7.61 -3.57 12.07
N ARG A 213 -6.31 -3.67 12.35
CA ARG A 213 -5.66 -4.95 12.64
C ARG A 213 -6.15 -5.59 13.93
N SER A 214 -6.56 -4.80 14.94
CA SER A 214 -7.10 -5.30 16.19
C SER A 214 -8.39 -6.09 16.01
N THR A 215 -9.16 -5.82 14.94
CA THR A 215 -10.34 -6.62 14.60
C THR A 215 -10.01 -8.09 14.33
N GLY A 216 -8.78 -8.41 13.92
CA GLY A 216 -8.39 -9.75 13.45
C GLY A 216 -9.08 -10.18 12.14
N ARG A 217 -9.92 -9.33 11.53
CA ARG A 217 -10.82 -9.65 10.43
C ARG A 217 -10.58 -8.76 9.19
N VAL A 218 -9.35 -8.25 9.02
CA VAL A 218 -8.91 -7.51 7.83
C VAL A 218 -7.84 -8.28 7.07
N LYS A 219 -7.86 -8.20 5.75
CA LYS A 219 -6.85 -8.82 4.90
C LYS A 219 -5.49 -8.18 5.12
N ARG A 220 -4.43 -8.98 5.01
CA ARG A 220 -3.04 -8.56 5.17
C ARG A 220 -2.28 -8.78 3.86
N GLY A 221 -1.27 -7.98 3.63
CA GLY A 221 -0.40 -8.06 2.44
C GLY A 221 -0.42 -6.80 1.60
N LEU A 222 0.39 -6.79 0.55
CA LEU A 222 0.51 -5.63 -0.34
C LEU A 222 -0.80 -5.36 -1.09
N GLY A 223 -1.25 -4.11 -1.04
CA GLY A 223 -2.44 -3.65 -1.76
C GLY A 223 -3.77 -3.93 -1.04
N THR A 224 -3.77 -4.57 0.15
CA THR A 224 -5.00 -4.79 0.94
C THR A 224 -5.43 -3.56 1.73
N ILE A 225 -4.51 -2.64 1.98
CA ILE A 225 -4.76 -1.30 2.52
C ILE A 225 -4.23 -0.25 1.55
N ARG A 226 -5.00 0.79 1.31
CA ARG A 226 -4.62 1.95 0.47
C ARG A 226 -5.00 3.22 1.18
N GLN A 227 -4.23 4.27 0.94
CA GLN A 227 -4.43 5.55 1.59
C GLN A 227 -4.39 6.65 0.55
N ASP A 228 -5.36 7.54 0.64
CA ASP A 228 -5.42 8.80 -0.09
C ASP A 228 -5.30 9.93 0.92
N VAL A 229 -4.56 10.98 0.57
CA VAL A 229 -4.26 12.09 1.49
C VAL A 229 -4.82 13.39 0.91
N ASN A 230 -5.68 14.05 1.65
CA ASN A 230 -6.21 15.37 1.32
C ASN A 230 -5.40 16.44 2.06
N ILE A 231 -4.84 17.41 1.34
CA ILE A 231 -3.92 18.40 1.89
C ILE A 231 -4.31 19.79 1.38
N SER A 232 -4.29 20.78 2.29
CA SER A 232 -4.40 22.20 1.95
C SER A 232 -3.56 23.04 2.90
N ILE A 233 -3.21 24.26 2.47
CA ILE A 233 -2.66 25.32 3.32
C ILE A 233 -3.57 26.54 3.23
N ALA A 234 -3.44 27.50 4.15
CA ALA A 234 -4.39 28.62 4.30
C ALA A 234 -4.63 29.42 3.00
N GLU A 235 -3.58 29.75 2.25
CA GLU A 235 -3.68 30.49 0.97
C GLU A 235 -3.74 29.55 -0.25
N GLY A 236 -3.67 28.22 -0.04
CA GLY A 236 -3.65 27.20 -1.08
C GLY A 236 -5.03 26.65 -1.42
N ALA A 237 -5.06 25.38 -1.83
CA ALA A 237 -6.27 24.67 -2.21
C ALA A 237 -6.26 23.23 -1.71
N ARG A 238 -7.43 22.59 -1.69
CA ARG A 238 -7.53 21.17 -1.39
C ARG A 238 -6.98 20.34 -2.55
N VAL A 239 -5.97 19.53 -2.26
CA VAL A 239 -5.38 18.57 -3.19
C VAL A 239 -5.51 17.18 -2.60
N GLU A 240 -6.09 16.27 -3.38
CA GLU A 240 -6.20 14.85 -3.05
C GLU A 240 -5.02 14.09 -3.70
N ILE A 241 -4.19 13.41 -2.90
CA ILE A 241 -3.08 12.59 -3.41
C ILE A 241 -3.42 11.12 -3.20
N LYS A 242 -3.59 10.41 -4.33
CA LYS A 242 -3.98 9.00 -4.35
C LYS A 242 -2.79 8.05 -4.38
N GLY A 243 -2.99 6.88 -3.74
CA GLY A 243 -2.10 5.74 -3.87
C GLY A 243 -0.86 5.82 -2.97
N VAL A 244 -0.99 6.40 -1.80
CA VAL A 244 0.06 6.38 -0.77
C VAL A 244 0.03 5.03 -0.06
N GLN A 245 1.01 4.16 -0.29
CA GLN A 245 1.00 2.79 0.23
C GLN A 245 1.78 2.60 1.54
N ALA A 246 2.90 3.31 1.70
CA ALA A 246 3.77 3.16 2.86
C ALA A 246 3.55 4.30 3.86
N LEU A 247 3.51 3.98 5.15
CA LEU A 247 3.35 4.96 6.23
C LEU A 247 4.42 6.06 6.19
N ASP A 248 5.69 5.69 5.97
CA ASP A 248 6.79 6.66 5.85
C ASP A 248 6.60 7.63 4.66
N MET A 249 5.89 7.19 3.63
CA MET A 249 5.60 8.01 2.45
C MET A 249 4.57 9.11 2.78
N ILE A 250 3.64 8.88 3.71
CA ILE A 250 2.61 9.85 4.09
C ILE A 250 3.27 11.15 4.56
N GLU A 251 4.20 11.06 5.51
CA GLU A 251 4.92 12.21 6.05
C GLU A 251 5.62 13.01 4.94
N THR A 252 6.33 12.30 4.06
CA THR A 252 7.04 12.91 2.92
C THR A 252 6.08 13.60 1.96
N ILE A 253 4.96 12.98 1.62
CA ILE A 253 3.97 13.52 0.68
C ILE A 253 3.28 14.76 1.25
N VAL A 254 2.88 14.73 2.52
CA VAL A 254 2.25 15.88 3.19
C VAL A 254 3.21 17.07 3.20
N ALA A 255 4.47 16.83 3.61
CA ALA A 255 5.48 17.87 3.63
C ALA A 255 5.72 18.48 2.23
N ARG A 256 5.89 17.63 1.21
CA ARG A 256 6.19 18.08 -0.16
C ARG A 256 5.01 18.78 -0.82
N GLU A 257 3.79 18.35 -0.56
CA GLU A 257 2.61 19.01 -1.09
C GLU A 257 2.41 20.40 -0.47
N ALA A 258 2.59 20.53 0.86
CA ALA A 258 2.55 21.84 1.50
C ALA A 258 3.59 22.81 0.89
N VAL A 259 4.84 22.34 0.70
CA VAL A 259 5.90 23.11 0.05
C VAL A 259 5.58 23.43 -1.41
N ARG A 260 5.01 22.48 -2.16
CA ARG A 260 4.57 22.73 -3.55
C ARG A 260 3.58 23.87 -3.63
N GLN A 261 2.61 23.91 -2.72
CA GLN A 261 1.61 24.98 -2.70
C GLN A 261 2.25 26.34 -2.35
N VAL A 262 3.19 26.37 -1.41
CA VAL A 262 3.97 27.59 -1.11
C VAL A 262 4.72 28.07 -2.35
N HIS A 263 5.43 27.18 -3.07
CA HIS A 263 6.16 27.57 -4.28
C HIS A 263 5.23 28.06 -5.40
N LEU A 264 4.05 27.45 -5.55
CA LEU A 264 3.05 27.91 -6.52
C LEU A 264 2.52 29.31 -6.17
N LEU A 265 2.30 29.59 -4.89
CA LEU A 265 1.90 30.92 -4.42
C LEU A 265 3.01 31.98 -4.64
N ASP A 266 4.28 31.61 -4.44
CA ASP A 266 5.42 32.49 -4.72
C ASP A 266 5.55 32.78 -6.22
N ILE A 267 5.38 31.76 -7.08
CA ILE A 267 5.35 31.93 -8.53
C ILE A 267 4.19 32.87 -8.91
N ARG A 268 3.02 32.66 -8.37
CA ARG A 268 1.85 33.51 -8.61
C ARG A 268 2.13 34.98 -8.23
N ARG A 269 2.67 35.23 -7.03
CA ARG A 269 3.02 36.58 -6.57
C ARG A 269 4.00 37.26 -7.53
N GLU A 270 5.02 36.53 -7.98
CA GLU A 270 6.01 37.01 -8.93
C GLU A 270 5.38 37.31 -10.30
N LEU A 271 4.56 36.39 -10.85
CA LEU A 271 3.86 36.59 -12.12
C LEU A 271 2.95 37.83 -12.07
N ILE A 272 2.19 38.01 -11.00
CA ILE A 272 1.32 39.18 -10.79
C ILE A 272 2.17 40.46 -10.75
N SER A 273 3.30 40.44 -10.04
CA SER A 273 4.19 41.63 -9.93
C SER A 273 4.78 42.05 -11.28
N ARG A 274 4.97 41.08 -12.20
CA ARG A 274 5.45 41.31 -13.59
C ARG A 274 4.33 41.77 -14.55
N GLY A 275 3.07 41.75 -14.10
CA GLY A 275 1.93 41.97 -14.99
C GLY A 275 1.78 40.88 -16.03
N ALA A 276 2.11 39.62 -15.65
CA ALA A 276 2.05 38.46 -16.53
C ALA A 276 0.61 38.20 -17.02
N PHE A 277 0.51 37.69 -18.24
CA PHE A 277 -0.76 37.36 -18.88
C PHE A 277 -0.63 36.15 -19.79
N VAL A 278 -1.74 35.50 -20.08
CA VAL A 278 -1.79 34.34 -20.99
C VAL A 278 -2.46 34.77 -22.29
N VAL A 279 -1.78 34.53 -23.42
CA VAL A 279 -2.37 34.74 -24.74
C VAL A 279 -3.25 33.56 -25.08
N ASP A 280 -4.54 33.79 -25.28
CA ASP A 280 -5.53 32.74 -25.57
C ASP A 280 -5.55 32.43 -27.08
N GLU A 281 -4.37 32.16 -27.62
CA GLU A 281 -4.15 31.86 -29.04
C GLU A 281 -3.12 30.75 -29.17
N ILE A 282 -3.42 29.78 -30.03
CA ILE A 282 -2.54 28.68 -30.36
C ILE A 282 -1.94 28.89 -31.74
N PHE A 283 -0.63 29.07 -31.78
CA PHE A 283 0.10 29.36 -33.04
C PHE A 283 0.54 28.05 -33.69
N ASP A 284 0.29 27.92 -34.99
CA ASP A 284 0.89 26.84 -35.81
C ASP A 284 2.31 27.25 -36.22
N VAL A 285 3.29 26.68 -35.56
CA VAL A 285 4.72 26.96 -35.76
C VAL A 285 5.43 25.83 -36.50
N THR A 286 4.69 24.99 -37.21
CA THR A 286 5.22 23.81 -37.93
C THR A 286 6.36 24.17 -38.89
N GLU A 287 6.23 25.28 -39.61
CA GLU A 287 7.24 25.73 -40.59
C GLU A 287 8.59 26.14 -39.97
N VAL A 288 8.56 26.64 -38.71
CA VAL A 288 9.78 27.00 -37.96
C VAL A 288 10.68 25.77 -37.75
N PHE A 289 10.08 24.60 -37.62
CA PHE A 289 10.77 23.35 -37.30
C PHE A 289 10.92 22.39 -38.49
N ARG A 290 10.66 22.84 -39.73
CA ARG A 290 10.74 21.99 -40.93
C ARG A 290 12.07 21.25 -41.04
N ASP A 291 13.18 21.91 -40.77
CA ASP A 291 14.55 21.39 -40.92
C ASP A 291 15.20 21.05 -39.55
N THR A 292 14.38 20.93 -38.47
CA THR A 292 14.86 20.71 -37.09
C THR A 292 15.72 19.45 -36.95
N GLN A 293 16.68 19.47 -36.05
CA GLN A 293 17.43 18.28 -35.63
C GLN A 293 16.81 17.54 -34.45
N SER A 294 15.76 18.09 -33.86
CA SER A 294 15.03 17.42 -32.76
C SER A 294 14.35 16.14 -33.25
N LYS A 295 14.78 14.99 -32.69
CA LYS A 295 14.22 13.67 -33.04
C LYS A 295 12.73 13.58 -32.74
N VAL A 296 12.29 14.22 -31.66
CA VAL A 296 10.88 14.22 -31.20
C VAL A 296 10.03 14.97 -32.21
N ILE A 297 10.43 16.20 -32.57
CA ILE A 297 9.68 17.03 -33.50
C ILE A 297 9.71 16.41 -34.91
N LYS A 298 10.87 15.94 -35.41
CA LYS A 298 10.95 15.21 -36.70
C LYS A 298 9.96 14.06 -36.81
N ARG A 299 9.84 13.26 -35.73
CA ARG A 299 8.90 12.14 -35.74
C ARG A 299 7.45 12.61 -35.84
N ALA A 300 7.12 13.71 -35.18
CA ALA A 300 5.78 14.28 -35.20
C ALA A 300 5.42 14.90 -36.57
N LEU A 301 6.35 15.61 -37.20
CA LEU A 301 6.15 16.32 -38.50
C LEU A 301 5.68 15.42 -39.64
N GLY A 302 5.98 14.10 -39.60
CA GLY A 302 5.54 13.16 -40.63
C GLY A 302 4.02 12.99 -40.75
N LYS A 303 3.26 13.22 -39.66
CA LYS A 303 1.79 13.05 -39.61
C LYS A 303 1.09 14.05 -38.68
N GLY A 304 1.79 15.06 -38.19
CA GLY A 304 1.29 16.00 -37.18
C GLY A 304 1.76 17.42 -37.43
N LYS A 305 1.63 18.23 -36.40
CA LYS A 305 1.96 19.65 -36.38
C LYS A 305 2.72 20.04 -35.13
N VAL A 306 3.36 21.21 -35.15
CA VAL A 306 3.93 21.84 -33.96
C VAL A 306 3.08 23.07 -33.64
N TYR A 307 2.49 23.05 -32.46
CA TYR A 307 1.73 24.17 -31.91
C TYR A 307 2.47 24.80 -30.74
N ALA A 308 2.34 26.11 -30.61
CA ALA A 308 2.96 26.88 -29.54
C ALA A 308 1.96 27.87 -28.91
N VAL A 309 2.24 28.22 -27.64
CA VAL A 309 1.52 29.24 -26.89
C VAL A 309 2.52 30.24 -26.30
N ARG A 310 2.21 31.51 -26.39
CA ARG A 310 2.94 32.61 -25.76
C ARG A 310 2.39 32.88 -24.37
N LEU A 311 3.27 32.95 -23.40
CA LEU A 311 2.99 33.24 -22.00
C LEU A 311 3.70 34.54 -21.60
N GLY A 312 2.97 35.65 -21.57
CA GLY A 312 3.52 36.98 -21.29
C GLY A 312 4.02 37.11 -19.86
N GLY A 313 5.27 37.53 -19.67
CA GLY A 313 5.88 37.71 -18.36
C GLY A 313 6.33 36.42 -17.64
N PHE A 314 6.26 35.24 -18.30
CA PHE A 314 6.62 33.93 -17.71
C PHE A 314 8.09 33.53 -17.88
N ALA A 315 8.94 34.35 -18.49
CA ALA A 315 10.35 34.01 -18.68
C ALA A 315 11.03 33.66 -17.35
N GLY A 316 11.67 32.50 -17.26
CA GLY A 316 12.31 31.97 -16.05
C GLY A 316 11.37 31.38 -15.01
N MET A 317 10.04 31.49 -15.19
CA MET A 317 9.06 30.94 -14.25
C MET A 317 8.71 29.49 -14.54
N ILE A 318 8.70 29.09 -15.83
CA ILE A 318 8.37 27.70 -16.21
C ILE A 318 9.46 26.75 -15.71
N GLY A 319 10.72 27.18 -15.72
CA GLY A 319 11.85 26.44 -15.17
C GLY A 319 11.93 26.38 -13.64
N ARG A 320 11.08 27.13 -12.91
CA ARG A 320 11.14 27.22 -11.44
C ARG A 320 10.63 25.94 -10.77
N GLU A 321 11.40 25.45 -9.81
CA GLU A 321 11.07 24.23 -9.08
C GLU A 321 9.86 24.44 -8.16
N VAL A 322 8.95 23.44 -8.16
CA VAL A 322 7.76 23.40 -7.29
C VAL A 322 7.81 22.22 -6.34
N GLN A 323 8.42 21.12 -6.74
CA GLN A 323 8.76 19.96 -5.90
C GLN A 323 10.17 19.50 -6.26
N PRO A 324 10.89 18.73 -5.43
CA PRO A 324 12.24 18.26 -5.74
C PRO A 324 12.33 17.64 -7.15
N GLY A 325 13.11 18.27 -8.04
CA GLY A 325 13.27 17.84 -9.43
C GLY A 325 12.04 18.03 -10.35
N ARG A 326 10.97 18.66 -9.87
CA ARG A 326 9.76 18.96 -10.65
C ARG A 326 9.51 20.46 -10.69
N ARG A 327 9.29 21.00 -11.88
CA ARG A 327 9.18 22.43 -12.15
C ARG A 327 7.75 22.81 -12.52
N LEU A 328 7.44 24.10 -12.62
CA LEU A 328 6.16 24.58 -13.17
C LEU A 328 5.93 24.01 -14.59
N GLY A 329 6.98 23.90 -15.41
CA GLY A 329 6.92 23.24 -16.73
C GLY A 329 6.52 21.77 -16.66
N THR A 330 6.85 21.07 -15.57
CA THR A 330 6.38 19.70 -15.34
C THR A 330 4.87 19.67 -15.05
N GLU A 331 4.33 20.64 -14.30
CA GLU A 331 2.88 20.81 -14.09
C GLU A 331 2.14 21.05 -15.42
N PHE A 332 2.70 21.89 -16.29
CA PHE A 332 2.16 22.10 -17.65
C PHE A 332 2.20 20.83 -18.48
N SER A 333 3.34 20.13 -18.44
CA SER A 333 3.52 18.86 -19.16
C SER A 333 2.53 17.79 -18.72
N ASP A 334 2.29 17.65 -17.39
CA ASP A 334 1.34 16.67 -16.86
C ASP A 334 -0.09 16.96 -17.33
N ARG A 335 -0.49 18.24 -17.38
CA ARG A 335 -1.79 18.65 -17.97
C ARG A 335 -1.84 18.36 -19.48
N ALA A 336 -0.80 18.68 -20.23
CA ALA A 336 -0.72 18.42 -21.66
C ALA A 336 -0.83 16.92 -21.99
N LYS A 337 -0.25 16.05 -21.17
CA LYS A 337 -0.31 14.58 -21.33
C LYS A 337 -1.73 14.02 -21.28
N THR A 338 -2.69 14.71 -20.68
CA THR A 338 -4.10 14.28 -20.70
C THR A 338 -4.68 14.27 -22.12
N ALA A 339 -4.14 15.08 -23.04
CA ALA A 339 -4.49 15.06 -24.46
C ALA A 339 -3.78 13.94 -25.26
N GLY A 340 -2.97 13.09 -24.58
CA GLY A 340 -2.29 11.94 -25.19
C GLY A 340 -0.95 12.26 -25.86
N VAL A 341 -0.33 13.42 -25.54
CA VAL A 341 1.02 13.78 -25.97
C VAL A 341 2.08 13.27 -24.99
N GLY A 342 3.35 13.19 -25.44
CA GLY A 342 4.47 12.73 -24.61
C GLY A 342 4.99 13.77 -23.61
N GLY A 343 4.70 15.05 -23.83
CA GLY A 343 5.17 16.18 -23.03
C GLY A 343 5.25 17.47 -23.82
N ILE A 344 5.82 18.50 -23.21
CA ILE A 344 6.00 19.82 -23.83
C ILE A 344 7.48 20.20 -23.87
N PHE A 345 7.82 21.19 -24.67
CA PHE A 345 9.06 21.97 -24.59
C PHE A 345 8.74 23.42 -24.19
N HIS A 346 9.68 24.12 -23.60
CA HIS A 346 9.52 25.53 -23.26
C HIS A 346 10.84 26.31 -23.36
N THR A 347 10.75 27.60 -23.59
CA THR A 347 11.93 28.47 -23.85
C THR A 347 12.87 28.63 -22.67
N ASP A 348 12.43 28.37 -21.41
CA ASP A 348 13.30 28.42 -20.22
C ASP A 348 14.33 27.28 -20.18
N GLU A 349 14.14 26.19 -20.95
CA GLU A 349 15.09 25.08 -21.07
C GLU A 349 15.75 24.98 -22.46
N LEU A 350 15.25 25.73 -23.43
CA LEU A 350 15.81 25.76 -24.80
C LEU A 350 16.93 26.84 -24.92
N PRO A 351 17.98 26.59 -25.75
CA PRO A 351 18.12 25.51 -26.74
C PRO A 351 18.55 24.19 -26.11
N ALA A 352 17.83 23.11 -26.41
CA ALA A 352 18.10 21.75 -25.97
C ALA A 352 17.37 20.73 -26.87
N TYR A 353 17.56 19.44 -26.64
CA TYR A 353 16.81 18.33 -27.30
C TYR A 353 16.89 18.34 -28.84
N GLY A 354 17.95 18.90 -29.39
CA GLY A 354 18.14 19.07 -30.84
C GLY A 354 17.42 20.28 -31.45
N ILE A 355 16.83 21.13 -30.61
CA ILE A 355 16.29 22.46 -30.99
C ILE A 355 17.44 23.46 -30.85
N THR A 356 17.73 24.19 -31.93
CA THR A 356 18.83 25.17 -32.00
C THR A 356 18.39 26.55 -31.52
N GLN A 357 19.36 27.41 -31.18
CA GLN A 357 19.07 28.81 -30.83
C GLN A 357 18.37 29.57 -31.98
N ALA A 358 18.76 29.29 -33.22
CA ALA A 358 18.11 29.90 -34.38
C ALA A 358 16.63 29.54 -34.52
N GLU A 359 16.28 28.29 -34.19
CA GLU A 359 14.87 27.85 -34.15
C GLU A 359 14.12 28.50 -32.97
N VAL A 360 14.75 28.67 -31.82
CA VAL A 360 14.17 29.40 -30.68
C VAL A 360 13.90 30.85 -31.02
N ASP A 361 14.85 31.52 -31.69
CA ASP A 361 14.70 32.92 -32.13
C ASP A 361 13.58 33.06 -33.17
N ALA A 362 13.52 32.13 -34.14
CA ALA A 362 12.45 32.07 -35.14
C ALA A 362 11.07 31.79 -34.48
N LEU A 363 11.00 30.86 -33.51
CA LEU A 363 9.79 30.58 -32.75
C LEU A 363 9.29 31.83 -32.01
N ARG A 364 10.17 32.51 -31.26
CA ARG A 364 9.82 33.74 -30.53
C ARG A 364 9.30 34.82 -31.45
N LYS A 365 9.91 34.97 -32.63
CA LYS A 365 9.46 35.93 -33.65
C LYS A 365 8.08 35.58 -34.21
N GLU A 366 7.83 34.29 -34.50
CA GLU A 366 6.56 33.82 -35.08
C GLU A 366 5.39 34.08 -34.11
N VAL A 367 5.57 33.81 -32.78
CA VAL A 367 4.54 34.04 -31.78
C VAL A 367 4.59 35.45 -31.18
N GLN A 368 5.41 36.36 -31.73
CA GLN A 368 5.60 37.76 -31.31
C GLN A 368 5.95 37.88 -29.80
N ALA A 369 6.80 36.97 -29.29
CA ALA A 369 7.20 36.94 -27.89
C ALA A 369 8.25 38.04 -27.59
N GLU A 370 8.03 38.78 -26.49
CA GLU A 370 8.96 39.77 -25.96
C GLU A 370 9.99 39.10 -25.03
N GLU A 371 11.04 39.85 -24.60
CA GLU A 371 12.14 39.32 -23.81
C GLU A 371 11.65 38.68 -22.47
N GLY A 372 10.65 39.29 -21.82
CA GLY A 372 10.02 38.81 -20.58
C GLY A 372 9.07 37.64 -20.75
N ASP A 373 8.80 37.18 -21.99
CA ASP A 373 7.83 36.12 -22.24
C ASP A 373 8.48 34.74 -22.31
N ALA A 374 7.71 33.72 -21.97
CA ALA A 374 8.06 32.35 -22.29
C ALA A 374 7.15 31.80 -23.37
N VAL A 375 7.66 30.80 -24.12
CA VAL A 375 6.89 30.08 -25.12
C VAL A 375 6.91 28.59 -24.79
N THR A 376 5.74 27.96 -24.78
CA THR A 376 5.61 26.52 -24.70
C THR A 376 5.21 25.94 -26.04
N LEU A 377 5.69 24.74 -26.39
CA LEU A 377 5.36 24.10 -27.65
C LEU A 377 5.20 22.58 -27.51
N VAL A 378 4.36 22.00 -28.37
CA VAL A 378 4.09 20.57 -28.48
C VAL A 378 4.14 20.14 -29.94
N ALA A 379 4.72 18.98 -30.19
CA ALA A 379 4.74 18.35 -31.51
C ALA A 379 4.09 16.97 -31.44
N ASP A 380 2.92 16.82 -32.06
CA ASP A 380 2.16 15.56 -32.14
C ASP A 380 1.12 15.63 -33.29
N ARG A 381 0.25 14.62 -33.41
CA ARG A 381 -0.92 14.68 -34.29
C ARG A 381 -1.71 15.96 -34.00
N GLN A 382 -2.26 16.57 -35.02
CA GLN A 382 -2.89 17.90 -34.93
C GLN A 382 -3.87 18.03 -33.76
N GLU A 383 -4.82 17.11 -33.62
CA GLU A 383 -5.85 17.17 -32.58
C GLU A 383 -5.25 17.06 -31.16
N ARG A 384 -4.27 16.15 -30.96
CA ARG A 384 -3.60 15.97 -29.67
C ARG A 384 -2.75 17.17 -29.30
N ALA A 385 -1.95 17.67 -30.25
CA ALA A 385 -1.09 18.82 -30.00
C ALA A 385 -1.90 20.09 -29.71
N TYR A 386 -3.03 20.26 -30.38
CA TYR A 386 -3.93 21.40 -30.15
C TYR A 386 -4.58 21.30 -28.77
N GLY A 387 -5.20 20.16 -28.40
CA GLY A 387 -5.79 19.95 -27.07
C GLY A 387 -4.76 20.02 -25.93
N ALA A 388 -3.51 19.62 -26.18
CA ALA A 388 -2.41 19.78 -25.22
C ALA A 388 -2.12 21.28 -24.95
N MET A 389 -2.12 22.12 -26.01
CA MET A 389 -1.91 23.56 -25.85
C MET A 389 -3.09 24.23 -25.11
N GLU A 390 -4.34 23.81 -25.38
CA GLU A 390 -5.50 24.27 -24.59
C GLU A 390 -5.32 23.97 -23.11
N SER A 391 -4.84 22.76 -22.77
CA SER A 391 -4.57 22.35 -21.39
C SER A 391 -3.45 23.18 -20.74
N VAL A 392 -2.41 23.55 -21.52
CA VAL A 392 -1.33 24.44 -21.06
C VAL A 392 -1.85 25.86 -20.82
N ILE A 393 -2.66 26.41 -21.72
CA ILE A 393 -3.31 27.73 -21.56
C ILE A 393 -4.11 27.74 -20.25
N GLN A 394 -4.96 26.74 -20.05
CA GLN A 394 -5.77 26.66 -18.84
C GLN A 394 -4.91 26.61 -17.58
N ARG A 395 -3.87 25.74 -17.56
CA ARG A 395 -2.99 25.64 -16.38
C ARG A 395 -2.17 26.89 -16.14
N ALA A 396 -1.77 27.61 -17.20
CA ALA A 396 -1.07 28.88 -17.07
C ALA A 396 -1.97 30.00 -16.53
N LYS A 397 -3.25 30.05 -16.93
CA LYS A 397 -4.26 30.95 -16.34
C LYS A 397 -4.45 30.67 -14.85
N GLU A 398 -4.58 29.39 -14.47
CA GLU A 398 -4.67 28.97 -13.06
C GLU A 398 -3.44 29.44 -12.25
N ALA A 399 -2.25 29.42 -12.83
CA ALA A 399 -1.03 29.88 -12.16
C ALA A 399 -1.05 31.37 -11.81
N LEU A 400 -1.85 32.18 -12.52
CA LEU A 400 -2.07 33.61 -12.21
C LEU A 400 -3.15 33.82 -11.15
N GLU A 401 -4.10 32.91 -11.03
CA GLU A 401 -5.32 33.10 -10.26
C GLU A 401 -5.28 32.38 -8.90
N PHE A 402 -4.91 31.11 -8.86
CA PHE A 402 -5.00 30.26 -7.66
C PHE A 402 -4.10 29.01 -7.74
N VAL A 403 -3.97 28.31 -6.63
CA VAL A 403 -3.49 26.92 -6.59
C VAL A 403 -4.66 26.01 -6.99
N PRO A 404 -4.54 25.15 -8.02
CA PRO A 404 -5.68 24.39 -8.49
C PRO A 404 -6.10 23.30 -7.51
N GLU A 405 -7.42 23.13 -7.34
CA GLU A 405 -8.02 21.97 -6.70
C GLU A 405 -7.98 20.77 -7.64
N GLU A 406 -7.22 19.75 -7.28
CA GLU A 406 -6.97 18.62 -8.17
C GLU A 406 -6.68 17.31 -7.44
N THR A 407 -6.96 16.21 -8.11
CA THR A 407 -6.50 14.88 -7.72
C THR A 407 -5.14 14.61 -8.36
N ARG A 408 -4.19 14.21 -7.54
CA ARG A 408 -2.82 13.85 -7.93
C ARG A 408 -2.53 12.40 -7.58
N ARG A 409 -1.51 11.80 -8.17
CA ARG A 409 -1.00 10.48 -7.79
C ARG A 409 0.33 10.62 -7.07
N ALA A 410 0.53 9.82 -6.03
CA ALA A 410 1.83 9.66 -5.40
C ALA A 410 2.84 9.05 -6.38
N LEU A 411 4.09 9.52 -6.33
CA LEU A 411 5.22 8.96 -7.07
C LEU A 411 6.16 8.24 -6.10
N PRO A 412 6.93 7.24 -6.57
CA PRO A 412 7.84 6.48 -5.71
C PRO A 412 8.90 7.32 -4.98
N ASP A 413 9.24 8.47 -5.52
CA ASP A 413 10.19 9.42 -4.93
C ASP A 413 9.55 10.36 -3.88
N GLY A 414 8.26 10.22 -3.57
CA GLY A 414 7.52 11.06 -2.64
C GLY A 414 7.01 12.37 -3.23
N ASN A 415 7.17 12.60 -4.52
CA ASN A 415 6.52 13.68 -5.25
C ASN A 415 5.09 13.29 -5.66
N SER A 416 4.37 14.23 -6.26
CA SER A 416 3.05 13.98 -6.84
C SER A 416 2.96 14.46 -8.28
N ALA A 417 2.06 13.85 -9.07
CA ALA A 417 1.77 14.23 -10.45
C ALA A 417 0.26 14.38 -10.66
N TYR A 418 -0.14 15.31 -11.50
CA TYR A 418 -1.53 15.54 -11.84
C TYR A 418 -2.21 14.29 -12.42
N MET A 419 -3.45 14.04 -12.01
CA MET A 419 -4.31 13.00 -12.56
C MET A 419 -5.54 13.56 -13.26
N ARG A 420 -6.34 14.33 -12.53
CA ARG A 420 -7.63 14.87 -12.96
C ARG A 420 -8.08 16.02 -12.04
N PRO A 421 -9.09 16.83 -12.42
CA PRO A 421 -9.78 17.72 -11.50
C PRO A 421 -10.42 16.92 -10.34
N LEU A 422 -10.64 17.57 -9.20
CA LEU A 422 -11.44 16.97 -8.12
C LEU A 422 -12.84 16.60 -8.63
N PRO A 423 -13.39 15.43 -8.24
CA PRO A 423 -14.75 15.05 -8.60
C PRO A 423 -15.78 16.00 -7.96
N GLY A 424 -16.88 16.23 -8.67
CA GLY A 424 -18.01 17.03 -8.18
C GLY A 424 -18.89 16.27 -7.20
N ALA A 425 -19.83 16.97 -6.56
CA ALA A 425 -20.79 16.40 -5.59
C ALA A 425 -21.82 15.42 -6.22
N SER A 426 -22.07 15.50 -7.53
CA SER A 426 -23.08 14.69 -8.25
C SER A 426 -22.61 13.26 -8.59
N ARG A 427 -21.85 12.62 -7.71
CA ARG A 427 -21.19 11.33 -8.02
C ARG A 427 -21.94 10.11 -7.50
N MET A 428 -22.90 10.27 -6.60
CA MET A 428 -23.62 9.16 -5.97
C MET A 428 -25.12 9.25 -6.19
N TYR A 429 -25.77 8.08 -6.40
CA TYR A 429 -27.22 7.92 -6.48
C TYR A 429 -27.63 6.57 -5.87
N PRO A 430 -28.93 6.40 -5.43
CA PRO A 430 -29.35 5.19 -4.74
C PRO A 430 -29.22 3.92 -5.60
N GLU A 431 -28.76 2.82 -4.98
CA GLU A 431 -28.87 1.47 -5.51
C GLU A 431 -30.27 0.94 -5.19
N THR A 432 -31.03 0.56 -6.20
CA THR A 432 -32.43 0.12 -6.04
C THR A 432 -32.57 -1.40 -5.97
N ASP A 433 -31.53 -2.15 -6.35
CA ASP A 433 -31.57 -3.61 -6.39
C ASP A 433 -31.16 -4.25 -5.05
N VAL A 434 -30.62 -3.46 -4.11
CA VAL A 434 -30.27 -3.92 -2.77
C VAL A 434 -31.22 -3.29 -1.74
N PRO A 435 -31.95 -4.10 -0.94
CA PRO A 435 -32.83 -3.56 0.09
C PRO A 435 -32.05 -2.85 1.19
N ALA A 436 -32.69 -1.84 1.81
CA ALA A 436 -32.14 -1.17 2.97
C ALA A 436 -32.06 -2.13 4.17
N ILE A 437 -31.06 -1.94 5.03
CA ILE A 437 -30.80 -2.78 6.21
C ILE A 437 -30.97 -1.93 7.47
N ASP A 438 -31.85 -2.37 8.38
CA ASP A 438 -32.05 -1.71 9.66
C ASP A 438 -30.92 -2.12 10.64
N ILE A 439 -30.30 -1.13 11.28
CA ILE A 439 -29.28 -1.32 12.31
C ILE A 439 -29.91 -0.89 13.64
N SER A 440 -30.47 -1.87 14.37
CA SER A 440 -31.04 -1.55 15.68
C SER A 440 -29.97 -1.25 16.72
N PRO A 441 -30.28 -0.43 17.74
CA PRO A 441 -29.37 -0.20 18.85
C PRO A 441 -28.94 -1.51 19.54
N GLU A 442 -29.87 -2.48 19.69
CA GLU A 442 -29.57 -3.77 20.30
C GLU A 442 -28.58 -4.58 19.46
N TYR A 443 -28.70 -4.53 18.12
CA TYR A 443 -27.73 -5.17 17.25
C TYR A 443 -26.35 -4.52 17.40
N TYR A 444 -26.29 -3.19 17.32
CA TYR A 444 -25.01 -2.48 17.49
C TYR A 444 -24.37 -2.76 18.85
N GLU A 445 -25.15 -2.73 19.95
CA GLU A 445 -24.64 -3.04 21.29
C GLU A 445 -24.09 -4.47 21.39
N SER A 446 -24.69 -5.42 20.68
CA SER A 446 -24.25 -6.83 20.68
C SER A 446 -22.92 -7.09 19.97
N VAL A 447 -22.45 -6.15 19.13
CA VAL A 447 -21.18 -6.28 18.42
C VAL A 447 -20.02 -6.24 19.41
N GLU A 448 -19.22 -7.28 19.44
CA GLU A 448 -18.06 -7.38 20.33
C GLU A 448 -16.91 -6.49 19.87
N VAL A 449 -16.28 -5.80 20.83
CA VAL A 449 -15.08 -5.01 20.59
C VAL A 449 -13.86 -5.86 20.94
N PRO A 450 -12.95 -6.12 19.99
CA PRO A 450 -11.75 -6.90 20.28
C PRO A 450 -10.75 -6.12 21.13
N GLU A 451 -9.90 -6.84 21.85
CA GLU A 451 -8.74 -6.27 22.56
C GLU A 451 -7.80 -5.58 21.55
N LEU A 452 -7.38 -4.37 21.87
CA LEU A 452 -6.41 -3.64 21.03
C LEU A 452 -5.05 -4.33 20.99
N LEU A 453 -4.37 -4.30 19.85
CA LEU A 453 -3.03 -4.90 19.73
C LEU A 453 -2.02 -4.29 20.70
N THR A 454 -2.15 -3.02 21.03
CA THR A 454 -1.31 -2.34 22.03
C THR A 454 -1.54 -2.90 23.43
N GLU A 455 -2.79 -3.15 23.81
CA GLU A 455 -3.16 -3.79 25.09
C GLU A 455 -2.69 -5.24 25.12
N LYS A 456 -2.87 -5.97 24.00
CA LYS A 456 -2.40 -7.35 23.84
C LYS A 456 -0.89 -7.46 24.00
N CYS A 457 -0.09 -6.49 23.52
CA CYS A 457 1.36 -6.43 23.78
C CYS A 457 1.66 -6.39 25.29
N GLY A 458 0.97 -5.52 26.02
CA GLY A 458 1.11 -5.42 27.49
C GLY A 458 0.70 -6.71 28.19
N ARG A 459 -0.43 -7.30 27.80
CA ARG A 459 -0.92 -8.57 28.32
C ARG A 459 0.06 -9.72 28.06
N PHE A 460 0.58 -9.86 26.85
CA PHE A 460 1.53 -10.92 26.49
C PHE A 460 2.86 -10.79 27.24
N ALA A 461 3.35 -9.56 27.46
CA ALA A 461 4.53 -9.34 28.29
C ALA A 461 4.34 -9.87 29.72
N ILE A 462 3.17 -9.64 30.31
CA ILE A 462 2.86 -10.08 31.68
C ILE A 462 2.50 -11.56 31.72
N GLN A 463 1.57 -12.00 30.89
CA GLN A 463 1.00 -13.35 30.92
C GLN A 463 2.01 -14.42 30.50
N PHE A 464 2.81 -14.16 29.47
CA PHE A 464 3.75 -15.11 28.88
C PHE A 464 5.22 -14.82 29.21
N GLY A 465 5.49 -13.76 29.99
CA GLY A 465 6.85 -13.36 30.35
C GLY A 465 7.72 -12.96 29.16
N LEU A 466 7.12 -12.47 28.08
CA LEU A 466 7.82 -11.95 26.92
C LEU A 466 8.40 -10.55 27.23
N ASN A 467 9.58 -10.25 26.69
CA ASN A 467 10.04 -8.86 26.71
C ASN A 467 9.20 -8.03 25.72
N ALA A 468 9.22 -6.69 25.86
CA ALA A 468 8.40 -5.79 25.04
C ALA A 468 8.62 -5.99 23.54
N GLU A 469 9.87 -6.15 23.08
CA GLU A 469 10.23 -6.36 21.67
C GLU A 469 9.61 -7.65 21.09
N LEU A 470 9.67 -8.76 21.84
CA LEU A 470 9.10 -10.03 21.41
C LEU A 470 7.57 -10.01 21.45
N ALA A 471 6.98 -9.38 22.47
CA ALA A 471 5.53 -9.19 22.55
C ALA A 471 5.02 -8.38 21.34
N GLU A 472 5.67 -7.27 21.02
CA GLU A 472 5.34 -6.47 19.86
C GLU A 472 5.52 -7.25 18.54
N LYS A 473 6.66 -7.92 18.35
CA LYS A 473 6.92 -8.71 17.16
C LYS A 473 5.86 -9.77 16.88
N ILE A 474 5.42 -10.49 17.90
CA ILE A 474 4.42 -11.56 17.71
C ILE A 474 3.01 -11.00 17.53
N VAL A 475 2.61 -9.99 18.31
CA VAL A 475 1.29 -9.38 18.25
C VAL A 475 1.03 -8.72 16.90
N TYR A 476 2.03 -8.05 16.32
CA TYR A 476 1.90 -7.44 14.99
C TYR A 476 2.24 -8.39 13.83
N SER A 477 2.64 -9.65 14.10
CA SER A 477 2.97 -10.62 13.06
C SER A 477 1.72 -11.27 12.45
N TYR A 478 1.92 -11.92 11.30
CA TYR A 478 0.92 -12.81 10.70
C TYR A 478 0.61 -14.02 11.60
N TYR A 479 1.56 -14.40 12.45
CA TYR A 479 1.48 -15.59 13.30
C TYR A 479 0.77 -15.38 14.64
N LEU A 480 0.11 -14.22 14.87
CA LEU A 480 -0.60 -13.97 16.12
C LEU A 480 -1.65 -15.04 16.45
N PRO A 481 -2.56 -15.45 15.54
CA PRO A 481 -3.55 -16.50 15.83
C PRO A 481 -2.89 -17.82 16.18
N LEU A 482 -1.92 -18.25 15.36
CA LEU A 482 -1.17 -19.49 15.61
C LEU A 482 -0.42 -19.44 16.94
N PHE A 483 0.16 -18.29 17.31
CA PHE A 483 0.83 -18.15 18.61
C PHE A 483 -0.16 -18.33 19.76
N GLU A 484 -1.36 -17.74 19.70
CA GLU A 484 -2.40 -17.90 20.72
C GLU A 484 -2.83 -19.37 20.84
N GLU A 485 -3.05 -20.08 19.74
CA GLU A 485 -3.35 -21.52 19.72
C GLU A 485 -2.21 -22.36 20.34
N LEU A 486 -0.97 -22.10 19.96
CA LEU A 486 0.18 -22.79 20.53
C LEU A 486 0.36 -22.51 22.02
N MET A 487 -0.02 -21.31 22.49
CA MET A 487 0.01 -20.96 23.91
C MET A 487 -1.09 -21.68 24.70
N GLU A 488 -2.24 -21.97 24.12
CA GLU A 488 -3.26 -22.82 24.75
C GLU A 488 -2.72 -24.25 24.97
N VAL A 489 -1.99 -24.79 24.00
CA VAL A 489 -1.45 -26.16 24.07
C VAL A 489 -0.18 -26.24 24.93
N PHE A 490 0.77 -25.30 24.75
CA PHE A 490 2.13 -25.39 25.32
C PHE A 490 2.46 -24.33 26.37
N GLY A 491 1.53 -23.43 26.73
CA GLY A 491 1.84 -22.23 27.53
C GLY A 491 2.50 -22.47 28.88
N ASN A 492 2.31 -23.65 29.44
CA ASN A 492 2.93 -24.06 30.72
C ASN A 492 4.02 -25.14 30.55
N HIS A 493 4.45 -25.43 29.34
CA HIS A 493 5.44 -26.48 29.10
C HIS A 493 6.87 -26.00 29.42
N ALA A 494 7.65 -26.84 30.10
CA ALA A 494 8.99 -26.45 30.56
C ALA A 494 10.01 -26.23 29.41
N THR A 495 9.91 -27.00 28.33
CA THR A 495 10.84 -26.96 27.20
C THR A 495 10.33 -26.06 26.06
N VAL A 496 9.05 -26.16 25.73
CA VAL A 496 8.39 -25.34 24.71
C VAL A 496 7.88 -24.07 25.36
N THR A 497 8.79 -23.09 25.49
CA THR A 497 8.47 -21.83 26.17
C THR A 497 7.84 -20.80 25.22
N PRO A 498 7.06 -19.82 25.72
CA PRO A 498 6.52 -18.71 24.90
C PRO A 498 7.60 -17.99 24.09
N THR A 499 8.78 -17.79 24.68
CA THR A 499 9.94 -17.17 24.00
C THR A 499 10.45 -18.04 22.83
N LEU A 500 10.47 -19.37 22.99
CA LEU A 500 10.88 -20.28 21.92
C LEU A 500 9.91 -20.21 20.75
N ILE A 501 8.61 -20.32 21.02
CA ILE A 501 7.55 -20.23 20.00
C ILE A 501 7.65 -18.89 19.26
N CYS A 502 7.68 -17.77 20.00
CA CYS A 502 7.77 -16.43 19.43
C CYS A 502 9.01 -16.27 18.52
N ARG A 503 10.21 -16.68 18.97
CA ARG A 503 11.44 -16.59 18.18
C ARG A 503 11.40 -17.50 16.95
N THR A 504 10.80 -18.66 17.04
CA THR A 504 10.61 -19.55 15.88
C THR A 504 9.74 -18.87 14.83
N LEU A 505 8.55 -18.40 15.20
CA LEU A 505 7.59 -17.82 14.26
C LEU A 505 8.07 -16.49 13.68
N THR A 506 8.63 -15.59 14.51
CA THR A 506 8.98 -14.22 14.09
C THR A 506 10.45 -14.02 13.70
N GLY A 507 11.32 -15.01 13.97
CA GLY A 507 12.75 -14.95 13.68
C GLY A 507 13.19 -16.05 12.71
N LEU A 508 13.08 -17.32 13.14
CA LEU A 508 13.58 -18.46 12.38
C LEU A 508 12.83 -18.67 11.05
N VAL A 509 11.49 -18.60 11.04
CA VAL A 509 10.71 -18.78 9.79
C VAL A 509 11.03 -17.72 8.75
N PRO A 510 11.11 -16.42 9.08
CA PRO A 510 11.60 -15.39 8.16
C PRO A 510 13.05 -15.62 7.69
N GLU A 511 13.92 -16.18 8.52
CA GLU A 511 15.29 -16.54 8.14
C GLU A 511 15.28 -17.67 7.10
N LEU A 512 14.54 -18.75 7.33
CA LEU A 512 14.37 -19.84 6.39
C LEU A 512 13.84 -19.37 5.04
N ARG A 513 12.86 -18.46 5.04
CA ARG A 513 12.32 -17.85 3.80
C ARG A 513 13.41 -17.07 3.03
N ARG A 514 14.25 -16.30 3.71
CA ARG A 514 15.39 -15.59 3.08
C ARG A 514 16.43 -16.56 2.51
N ASP A 515 16.58 -17.71 3.13
CA ASP A 515 17.46 -18.80 2.64
C ASP A 515 16.85 -19.59 1.47
N GLY A 516 15.67 -19.19 0.97
CA GLY A 516 15.01 -19.80 -0.18
C GLY A 516 14.17 -21.04 0.15
N VAL A 517 13.88 -21.29 1.43
CA VAL A 517 12.98 -22.37 1.85
C VAL A 517 11.52 -21.97 1.57
N ALA A 518 10.73 -22.88 0.99
CA ALA A 518 9.32 -22.66 0.66
C ALA A 518 8.44 -22.69 1.92
N THR A 519 8.64 -21.71 2.81
CA THR A 519 7.93 -21.63 4.10
C THR A 519 6.42 -21.47 3.97
N ASP A 520 5.90 -21.13 2.79
CA ASP A 520 4.47 -21.03 2.52
C ASP A 520 3.79 -22.42 2.47
N ASN A 521 4.57 -23.50 2.39
CA ASN A 521 4.09 -24.88 2.52
C ASN A 521 3.88 -25.30 3.99
N LEU A 522 4.38 -24.54 4.96
CA LEU A 522 4.21 -24.83 6.38
C LEU A 522 2.82 -24.40 6.85
N THR A 523 2.00 -25.38 7.20
CA THR A 523 0.67 -25.15 7.79
C THR A 523 0.77 -24.96 9.31
N ASP A 524 -0.29 -24.43 9.94
CA ASP A 524 -0.36 -24.30 11.39
C ASP A 524 -0.20 -25.65 12.11
N ALA A 525 -0.73 -26.72 11.51
CA ALA A 525 -0.56 -28.10 11.99
C ALA A 525 0.92 -28.51 12.05
N CYS A 526 1.73 -28.16 11.04
CA CYS A 526 3.16 -28.44 11.04
C CYS A 526 3.86 -27.84 12.27
N PHE A 527 3.53 -26.60 12.63
CA PHE A 527 4.10 -25.97 13.82
C PHE A 527 3.68 -26.66 15.12
N THR A 528 2.40 -27.04 15.22
CA THR A 528 1.89 -27.80 16.38
C THR A 528 2.60 -29.13 16.53
N GLU A 529 2.81 -29.87 15.44
CA GLU A 529 3.55 -31.14 15.43
C GLU A 529 5.03 -30.96 15.80
N VAL A 530 5.69 -29.94 15.27
CA VAL A 530 7.11 -29.63 15.57
C VAL A 530 7.29 -29.31 17.05
N PHE A 531 6.46 -28.44 17.62
CA PHE A 531 6.52 -28.13 19.04
C PHE A 531 6.09 -29.31 19.91
N GLY A 532 5.16 -30.13 19.44
CA GLY A 532 4.79 -31.40 20.07
C GLY A 532 5.96 -32.36 20.17
N ALA A 533 6.71 -32.55 19.08
CA ALA A 533 7.92 -33.39 19.07
C ALA A 533 9.00 -32.87 20.05
N VAL A 534 9.15 -31.56 20.17
CA VAL A 534 10.06 -30.95 21.16
C VAL A 534 9.55 -31.15 22.59
N ALA A 535 8.24 -31.00 22.82
CA ALA A 535 7.62 -31.20 24.11
C ALA A 535 7.76 -32.65 24.60
N GLU A 536 7.58 -33.61 23.70
CA GLU A 536 7.76 -35.06 23.96
C GLU A 536 9.22 -35.49 24.07
N GLY A 537 10.18 -34.59 23.80
CA GLY A 537 11.61 -34.91 23.84
C GLY A 537 12.11 -35.73 22.64
N LYS A 538 11.30 -35.88 21.59
CA LYS A 538 11.67 -36.54 20.34
C LYS A 538 12.65 -35.73 19.51
N ALA A 539 12.66 -34.41 19.70
CA ALA A 539 13.59 -33.48 19.05
C ALA A 539 14.08 -32.44 20.07
N ALA A 540 15.32 -31.97 19.88
CA ALA A 540 15.83 -30.83 20.63
C ALA A 540 15.38 -29.52 19.93
N LYS A 541 15.25 -28.43 20.71
CA LYS A 541 14.87 -27.10 20.19
C LYS A 541 15.82 -26.60 19.10
N GLU A 542 17.10 -26.99 19.13
CA GLU A 542 18.12 -26.67 18.14
C GLU A 542 17.85 -27.35 16.77
N GLY A 543 17.04 -28.40 16.73
CA GLY A 543 16.63 -29.12 15.52
C GLY A 543 15.42 -28.54 14.81
N ILE A 544 14.68 -27.59 15.44
CA ILE A 544 13.46 -27.01 14.89
C ILE A 544 13.67 -26.49 13.44
N GLY A 545 14.80 -25.79 13.20
CA GLY A 545 15.09 -25.24 11.88
C GLY A 545 15.27 -26.29 10.79
N ASP A 546 15.92 -27.41 11.11
CA ASP A 546 16.14 -28.50 10.17
C ASP A 546 14.82 -29.27 9.90
N ILE A 547 13.99 -29.47 10.93
CA ILE A 547 12.68 -30.08 10.80
C ILE A 547 11.76 -29.21 9.91
N LEU A 548 11.66 -27.91 10.18
CA LEU A 548 10.83 -26.99 9.38
C LEU A 548 11.32 -26.93 7.91
N ARG A 549 12.62 -27.00 7.67
CA ARG A 549 13.21 -27.02 6.31
C ARG A 549 12.77 -28.24 5.52
N LEU A 550 12.77 -29.42 6.13
CA LEU A 550 12.33 -30.67 5.48
C LEU A 550 10.82 -30.69 5.27
N LEU A 551 10.03 -30.28 6.27
CA LEU A 551 8.58 -30.17 6.13
C LEU A 551 8.17 -29.20 5.02
N ALA A 552 8.85 -28.06 4.89
CA ALA A 552 8.60 -27.11 3.82
C ALA A 552 8.93 -27.67 2.43
N GLY A 553 9.95 -28.54 2.34
CA GLY A 553 10.35 -29.20 1.09
C GLY A 553 9.46 -30.39 0.70
N ASN A 554 8.90 -31.10 1.68
CA ASN A 554 8.06 -32.29 1.50
C ASN A 554 6.84 -32.24 2.43
N PRO A 555 5.80 -31.47 2.10
CA PRO A 555 4.64 -31.26 2.97
C PRO A 555 3.87 -32.55 3.32
N ASP A 556 3.94 -33.57 2.45
CA ASP A 556 3.27 -34.86 2.63
C ASP A 556 4.01 -35.80 3.61
N THR A 557 5.25 -35.46 3.99
CA THR A 557 6.03 -36.24 4.95
C THR A 557 5.66 -35.76 6.36
N GLY A 558 4.94 -36.55 7.12
CA GLY A 558 4.58 -36.23 8.50
C GLY A 558 5.83 -36.08 9.40
N ILE A 559 5.62 -35.49 10.57
CA ILE A 559 6.70 -35.20 11.54
C ILE A 559 7.55 -36.43 11.88
N ASP A 560 6.94 -37.60 12.06
CA ASP A 560 7.67 -38.84 12.41
C ASP A 560 8.66 -39.24 11.32
N GLY A 561 8.27 -39.13 10.02
CA GLY A 561 9.16 -39.41 8.88
C GLY A 561 10.34 -38.43 8.81
N VAL A 562 10.09 -37.14 9.09
CA VAL A 562 11.15 -36.12 9.13
C VAL A 562 12.12 -36.36 10.29
N LEU A 563 11.62 -36.75 11.47
CA LEU A 563 12.47 -37.08 12.61
C LEU A 563 13.34 -38.32 12.36
N GLU A 564 12.81 -39.31 11.63
CA GLU A 564 13.56 -40.50 11.20
C GLU A 564 14.66 -40.12 10.19
N GLU A 565 14.33 -39.34 9.16
CA GLU A 565 15.28 -38.85 8.15
C GLU A 565 16.45 -38.05 8.77
N LEU A 566 16.15 -37.18 9.76
CA LEU A 566 17.15 -36.42 10.50
C LEU A 566 17.92 -37.26 11.53
N GLY A 567 17.47 -38.49 11.76
CA GLY A 567 18.06 -39.36 12.78
C GLY A 567 17.86 -38.83 14.22
N PHE A 568 16.75 -38.15 14.46
CA PHE A 568 16.38 -37.64 15.79
C PHE A 568 15.62 -38.71 16.60
N ALA A 569 14.97 -39.65 15.94
CA ALA A 569 14.29 -40.75 16.59
C ALA A 569 15.30 -41.73 17.23
N GLY A 570 15.38 -41.72 18.57
CA GLY A 570 16.07 -42.77 19.32
C GLY A 570 17.48 -42.49 19.83
N THR A 571 17.87 -41.25 20.03
CA THR A 571 19.14 -40.96 20.72
C THR A 571 19.00 -41.28 22.21
N ASP A 572 19.54 -42.43 22.65
CA ASP A 572 19.58 -42.81 24.04
C ASP A 572 20.67 -42.05 24.81
N VAL A 573 20.42 -41.71 26.07
CA VAL A 573 21.41 -41.08 26.98
C VAL A 573 22.71 -41.87 27.00
N SER A 574 22.66 -43.19 26.86
CA SER A 574 23.83 -44.08 26.78
C SER A 574 24.73 -43.77 25.61
N GLN A 575 24.20 -43.32 24.45
CA GLN A 575 25.03 -42.91 23.29
C GLN A 575 25.74 -41.59 23.56
N ILE A 576 25.09 -40.63 24.23
CA ILE A 576 25.72 -39.38 24.63
C ILE A 576 26.83 -39.64 25.65
N GLU A 577 26.57 -40.53 26.63
CA GLU A 577 27.59 -40.94 27.63
C GLU A 577 28.78 -41.60 26.97
N ALA A 578 28.58 -42.49 25.99
CA ALA A 578 29.66 -43.17 25.27
C ALA A 578 30.50 -42.19 24.43
N SER A 579 29.85 -41.26 23.68
CA SER A 579 30.56 -40.25 22.90
C SER A 579 31.30 -39.24 23.78
N ALA A 580 30.69 -38.81 24.90
CA ALA A 580 31.32 -37.94 25.89
C ALA A 580 32.55 -38.60 26.54
N ALA A 581 32.43 -39.88 26.95
CA ALA A 581 33.55 -40.63 27.52
C ALA A 581 34.69 -40.79 26.52
N LYS A 582 34.39 -41.10 25.26
CA LYS A 582 35.36 -41.19 24.18
C LYS A 582 36.08 -39.86 23.95
N LEU A 583 35.35 -38.76 23.84
CA LEU A 583 35.89 -37.41 23.63
C LEU A 583 36.77 -36.96 24.78
N VAL A 584 36.35 -37.23 26.02
CA VAL A 584 37.14 -36.92 27.24
C VAL A 584 38.44 -37.73 27.28
N ALA A 585 38.39 -39.02 26.92
CA ALA A 585 39.57 -39.88 26.83
C ALA A 585 40.53 -39.44 25.70
N GLU A 586 40.00 -39.10 24.51
CA GLU A 586 40.82 -38.56 23.40
C GLU A 586 41.52 -37.23 23.72
N LYS A 587 40.96 -36.45 24.66
CA LYS A 587 41.45 -35.14 25.08
C LYS A 587 41.93 -35.13 26.53
N GLU A 588 42.38 -36.28 27.05
CA GLU A 588 42.77 -36.47 28.44
C GLU A 588 43.79 -35.42 28.95
N GLU A 589 44.88 -35.18 28.22
CA GLU A 589 45.90 -34.18 28.59
C GLU A 589 45.27 -32.77 28.73
N PHE A 590 44.42 -32.38 27.80
CA PHE A 590 43.71 -31.09 27.84
C PHE A 590 42.74 -31.00 29.04
N VAL A 591 42.04 -32.08 29.34
CA VAL A 591 41.11 -32.12 30.47
C VAL A 591 41.87 -32.07 31.80
N ARG A 592 43.00 -32.80 31.94
CA ARG A 592 43.85 -32.73 33.13
C ARG A 592 44.51 -31.35 33.33
N GLU A 593 44.88 -30.66 32.24
CA GLU A 593 45.43 -29.31 32.30
C GLU A 593 44.38 -28.24 32.69
N LYS A 594 43.19 -28.29 32.11
CA LYS A 594 42.16 -27.27 32.27
C LYS A 594 41.14 -27.56 33.36
N GLY A 595 41.06 -28.79 33.86
CA GLY A 595 40.06 -29.22 34.83
C GLY A 595 38.64 -29.04 34.28
N LEU A 596 37.71 -28.60 35.11
CA LEU A 596 36.34 -28.34 34.71
C LEU A 596 36.18 -27.26 33.64
N ALA A 597 37.16 -26.40 33.43
CA ALA A 597 37.13 -25.39 32.35
C ALA A 597 37.23 -26.03 30.95
N ALA A 598 37.62 -27.30 30.84
CA ALA A 598 37.66 -28.06 29.59
C ALA A 598 36.24 -28.34 29.04
N VAL A 599 35.21 -28.34 29.90
CA VAL A 599 33.81 -28.61 29.49
C VAL A 599 33.36 -27.65 28.39
N GLY A 600 33.63 -26.34 28.50
CA GLY A 600 33.24 -25.36 27.50
C GLY A 600 33.75 -25.63 26.08
N PRO A 601 35.08 -25.79 25.86
CA PRO A 601 35.62 -26.15 24.56
C PRO A 601 35.17 -27.51 24.03
N LEU A 602 35.05 -28.52 24.88
CA LEU A 602 34.58 -29.87 24.48
C LEU A 602 33.09 -29.92 24.18
N MET A 603 32.32 -29.06 24.82
CA MET A 603 30.86 -28.93 24.55
C MET A 603 30.60 -28.61 23.08
N GLY A 604 31.41 -27.76 22.44
CA GLY A 604 31.25 -27.40 21.03
C GLY A 604 31.36 -28.62 20.09
N ILE A 605 32.25 -29.57 20.41
CA ILE A 605 32.49 -30.78 19.63
C ILE A 605 31.29 -31.74 19.80
N LEU A 606 30.87 -31.99 21.04
CA LEU A 606 29.78 -32.91 21.34
C LEU A 606 28.43 -32.37 20.86
N MET A 607 28.23 -31.05 20.96
CA MET A 607 27.04 -30.38 20.39
C MET A 607 26.97 -30.49 18.87
N ALA A 608 28.08 -30.53 18.15
CA ALA A 608 28.08 -30.72 16.70
C ALA A 608 27.64 -32.15 16.31
N GLU A 609 28.00 -33.16 17.12
CA GLU A 609 27.64 -34.56 16.91
C GLU A 609 26.15 -34.83 17.23
N PHE A 610 25.64 -34.21 18.30
CA PHE A 610 24.27 -34.42 18.78
C PHE A 610 23.32 -33.24 18.49
N ARG A 611 23.69 -32.40 17.52
CA ARG A 611 22.86 -31.23 17.14
C ARG A 611 21.46 -31.68 16.73
N GLY A 612 20.44 -31.13 17.40
CA GLY A 612 19.04 -31.45 17.13
C GLY A 612 18.55 -32.78 17.72
N LYS A 613 19.47 -33.65 18.18
CA LYS A 613 19.17 -34.99 18.72
C LYS A 613 19.02 -35.05 20.24
N ALA A 614 19.65 -34.13 20.95
CA ALA A 614 19.59 -34.04 22.41
C ALA A 614 19.68 -32.61 22.90
N ASP A 615 19.04 -32.33 24.04
CA ASP A 615 19.08 -31.01 24.69
C ASP A 615 20.51 -30.66 25.12
N GLY A 616 20.95 -29.44 24.83
CA GLY A 616 22.27 -28.97 25.17
C GLY A 616 22.57 -29.01 26.68
N LYS A 617 21.55 -28.90 27.53
CA LYS A 617 21.73 -29.02 28.99
C LYS A 617 22.04 -30.45 29.38
N LEU A 618 21.35 -31.45 28.82
CA LEU A 618 21.64 -32.86 29.03
C LEU A 618 23.07 -33.22 28.59
N ILE A 619 23.46 -32.76 27.37
CA ILE A 619 24.82 -32.97 26.84
C ILE A 619 25.85 -32.35 27.78
N SER A 620 25.60 -31.14 28.30
CA SER A 620 26.50 -30.46 29.25
C SER A 620 26.62 -31.21 30.57
N GLU A 621 25.51 -31.71 31.11
CA GLU A 621 25.52 -32.49 32.38
C GLU A 621 26.27 -33.80 32.21
N VAL A 622 26.06 -34.51 31.11
CA VAL A 622 26.78 -35.77 30.81
C VAL A 622 28.26 -35.51 30.60
N LEU A 623 28.64 -34.48 29.82
CA LEU A 623 30.03 -34.15 29.59
C LEU A 623 30.76 -33.74 30.88
N LYS A 624 30.10 -32.92 31.72
CA LYS A 624 30.63 -32.52 33.02
C LYS A 624 30.88 -33.72 33.91
N LYS A 625 29.95 -34.66 33.96
CA LYS A 625 30.08 -35.92 34.73
C LYS A 625 31.29 -36.74 34.25
N GLN A 626 31.49 -36.87 32.93
CA GLN A 626 32.64 -37.61 32.37
C GLN A 626 34.00 -36.94 32.66
N VAL A 627 34.03 -35.58 32.62
CA VAL A 627 35.23 -34.81 32.99
C VAL A 627 35.53 -34.96 34.47
N GLU A 628 34.52 -34.92 35.36
CA GLU A 628 34.70 -35.15 36.80
C GLU A 628 35.20 -36.57 37.14
N LEU A 629 34.71 -37.58 36.39
CA LEU A 629 35.18 -38.96 36.52
C LEU A 629 36.69 -39.08 36.17
N LEU A 630 37.12 -38.50 35.03
CA LEU A 630 38.52 -38.52 34.65
C LEU A 630 39.45 -37.77 35.61
N LEU A 631 38.95 -36.70 36.25
CA LEU A 631 39.75 -35.92 37.22
C LEU A 631 39.83 -36.55 38.59
N SER A 632 38.93 -37.50 38.92
CA SER A 632 38.94 -38.25 40.19
C SER A 632 39.79 -39.54 40.12
N ASP A 633 40.12 -40.02 38.92
CA ASP A 633 41.11 -41.09 38.68
C ASP A 633 42.52 -40.49 38.54
#